data_b95aa793a3ce4159a07c8ad34030aa06
#
_entry.id   b95aa793a3ce4159a07c8ad34030aa06
#
_cell.length_a   1.000
_cell.length_b   1.000
_cell.length_c   1.000
_cell.angle_alpha   90.00
_cell.angle_beta   90.00
_cell.angle_gamma   90.00
#
_symmetry.space_group_name_H-M   'P 1'
#
loop_
_entity.id
_entity.type
_entity.pdbx_description
1 polymer ?
#
loop_
_entity_poly.entity_id
_entity_poly.type
_entity_poly.pdbx_seq_one_letter_code
_entity_poly.pdbx_strand_id
1 'polypeptide(L)'
;LAQLYRTGSQAISVTGYDDTADSLYFQPPLTTVAQDFNVLGKRAVELLIKLMAAPQLKIRELLPTRLIIRQSTWPVTGNGEGEKDELISQLKALVEKL
;
A
#
# COMPACT_ATOMS: atom_id res chain seq x y z
N LEU A 1 6.98 -10.20 -13.44
CA LEU A 1 7.76 -9.79 -12.26
C LEU A 1 9.04 -10.61 -12.12
N ALA A 2 8.94 -11.93 -12.18
CA ALA A 2 10.11 -12.82 -12.06
C ALA A 2 11.13 -12.57 -13.18
N GLN A 3 10.69 -12.22 -14.37
CA GLN A 3 11.58 -11.94 -15.48
C GLN A 3 12.43 -10.68 -15.27
N LEU A 4 11.88 -9.65 -14.63
CA LEU A 4 12.61 -8.44 -14.32
C LEU A 4 13.80 -8.72 -13.41
N TYR A 5 13.64 -9.65 -12.50
CA TYR A 5 14.72 -10.05 -11.61
C TYR A 5 15.76 -10.91 -12.32
N ARG A 6 15.32 -11.77 -13.24
CA ARG A 6 16.23 -12.67 -13.97
C ARG A 6 17.10 -11.95 -14.97
N THR A 7 16.69 -10.81 -15.45
CA THR A 7 17.48 -10.04 -16.43
C THR A 7 18.60 -9.21 -15.79
N GLY A 8 18.83 -9.40 -14.52
CA GLY A 8 19.86 -8.65 -13.80
C GLY A 8 19.47 -7.23 -13.45
N SER A 9 18.21 -6.90 -13.58
CA SER A 9 17.69 -5.58 -13.22
C SER A 9 17.49 -5.46 -11.72
N GLN A 10 18.52 -5.75 -10.94
CA GLN A 10 18.46 -5.72 -9.48
C GLN A 10 18.15 -4.34 -8.92
N ALA A 11 18.28 -3.31 -9.74
CA ALA A 11 17.96 -1.94 -9.35
C ALA A 11 16.47 -1.63 -9.43
N ILE A 12 15.67 -2.50 -10.04
CA ILE A 12 14.24 -2.24 -10.21
C ILE A 12 13.47 -2.80 -9.03
N SER A 13 12.84 -1.90 -8.29
CA SER A 13 11.87 -2.26 -7.26
C SER A 13 10.46 -2.26 -7.84
N VAL A 14 9.65 -3.21 -7.40
CA VAL A 14 8.27 -3.34 -7.86
C VAL A 14 7.35 -3.29 -6.66
N THR A 15 6.28 -2.51 -6.76
CA THR A 15 5.28 -2.40 -5.71
C THR A 15 3.89 -2.69 -6.26
N GLY A 16 3.02 -3.11 -5.37
CA GLY A 16 1.61 -3.32 -5.69
C GLY A 16 0.69 -2.53 -4.79
N TYR A 17 -0.58 -2.75 -4.97
CA TYR A 17 -1.63 -2.12 -4.17
C TYR A 17 -2.68 -3.18 -3.83
N ASP A 18 -3.37 -2.99 -2.70
CA ASP A 18 -4.45 -3.84 -2.18
C ASP A 18 -4.00 -5.07 -1.40
N ASP A 19 -2.74 -5.45 -1.43
CA ASP A 19 -2.23 -6.63 -0.71
C ASP A 19 -3.11 -7.86 -0.89
N THR A 20 -3.36 -8.22 -2.13
CA THR A 20 -4.12 -9.43 -2.44
C THR A 20 -3.40 -10.66 -1.89
N ALA A 21 -4.16 -11.74 -1.63
CA ALA A 21 -3.62 -12.92 -0.98
C ALA A 21 -2.43 -13.54 -1.73
N ASP A 22 -2.40 -13.41 -3.05
CA ASP A 22 -1.31 -13.93 -3.88
C ASP A 22 -0.04 -13.08 -3.84
N SER A 23 -0.07 -11.88 -3.25
CA SER A 23 1.12 -11.03 -3.13
C SER A 23 2.28 -11.72 -2.41
N LEU A 24 1.97 -12.59 -1.44
CA LEU A 24 2.97 -13.37 -0.72
C LEU A 24 3.67 -14.41 -1.60
N TYR A 25 3.00 -14.85 -2.64
CA TYR A 25 3.46 -15.96 -3.48
C TYR A 25 4.15 -15.51 -4.75
N PHE A 26 4.27 -14.20 -4.96
CA PHE A 26 5.07 -13.69 -6.07
C PHE A 26 6.56 -13.95 -5.82
N GLN A 27 7.32 -13.99 -6.89
CA GLN A 27 8.76 -14.20 -6.85
C GLN A 27 9.48 -12.96 -7.36
N PRO A 28 9.99 -12.13 -6.49
CA PRO A 28 9.93 -12.20 -5.01
C PRO A 28 8.58 -11.73 -4.46
N PRO A 29 8.30 -12.02 -3.18
CA PRO A 29 7.08 -11.52 -2.54
C PRO A 29 6.94 -10.02 -2.68
N LEU A 30 5.73 -9.58 -2.98
CA LEU A 30 5.44 -8.22 -3.44
C LEU A 30 5.24 -7.27 -2.27
N THR A 31 6.01 -6.17 -2.26
CA THR A 31 5.74 -5.01 -1.42
C THR A 31 4.47 -4.34 -1.89
N THR A 32 3.54 -4.08 -1.00
CA THR A 32 2.23 -3.57 -1.38
C THR A 32 1.64 -2.68 -0.31
N VAL A 33 0.64 -1.91 -0.69
CA VAL A 33 -0.15 -1.12 0.24
C VAL A 33 -1.37 -1.93 0.63
N ALA A 34 -1.54 -2.15 1.93
CA ALA A 34 -2.66 -2.93 2.45
C ALA A 34 -3.78 -2.02 2.93
N GLN A 35 -5.00 -2.41 2.59
CA GLN A 35 -6.22 -1.83 3.14
C GLN A 35 -6.90 -2.90 3.98
N ASP A 36 -7.43 -2.52 5.14
CA ASP A 36 -8.24 -3.43 5.93
C ASP A 36 -9.69 -3.36 5.45
N PHE A 37 -10.05 -4.28 4.58
CA PHE A 37 -11.39 -4.30 3.99
C PHE A 37 -12.49 -4.63 4.99
N ASN A 38 -12.17 -5.36 6.05
CA ASN A 38 -13.12 -5.65 7.11
C ASN A 38 -13.49 -4.38 7.88
N VAL A 39 -12.48 -3.60 8.25
CA VAL A 39 -12.70 -2.32 8.92
C VAL A 39 -13.43 -1.36 7.99
N LEU A 40 -13.04 -1.32 6.73
CA LEU A 40 -13.68 -0.44 5.74
C LEU A 40 -15.16 -0.77 5.58
N GLY A 41 -15.50 -2.03 5.42
CA GLY A 41 -16.89 -2.47 5.28
C GLY A 41 -17.71 -2.18 6.50
N LYS A 42 -17.18 -2.48 7.68
CA LYS A 42 -17.86 -2.22 8.95
C LYS A 42 -18.15 -0.72 9.13
N ARG A 43 -17.14 0.10 8.87
CA ARG A 43 -17.29 1.54 9.00
C ARG A 43 -18.27 2.12 7.99
N ALA A 44 -18.27 1.61 6.77
CA ALA A 44 -19.23 2.01 5.75
C ALA A 44 -20.67 1.77 6.18
N VAL A 45 -20.95 0.62 6.77
CA VAL A 45 -22.29 0.31 7.27
C VAL A 45 -22.67 1.22 8.42
N GLU A 46 -21.75 1.46 9.36
CA GLU A 46 -22.01 2.37 10.50
C GLU A 46 -22.36 3.78 10.02
N LEU A 47 -21.63 4.28 9.02
CA LEU A 47 -21.87 5.61 8.46
C LEU A 47 -23.18 5.66 7.66
N LEU A 48 -23.52 4.58 6.97
CA LEU A 48 -24.77 4.50 6.24
C LEU A 48 -25.96 4.58 7.21
N ILE A 49 -25.88 3.89 8.32
CA ILE A 49 -26.92 3.93 9.36
C ILE A 49 -27.09 5.36 9.89
N LYS A 50 -25.98 6.06 10.12
CA LYS A 50 -26.04 7.46 10.55
C LYS A 50 -26.70 8.35 9.50
N LEU A 51 -26.40 8.15 8.23
CA LEU A 51 -26.98 8.92 7.13
C LEU A 51 -28.46 8.65 6.97
N MET A 52 -28.91 7.44 7.24
CA MET A 52 -30.33 7.11 7.20
C MET A 52 -31.10 7.84 8.29
N ALA A 53 -30.49 8.03 9.45
CA ALA A 53 -31.10 8.76 10.56
C ALA A 53 -31.04 10.28 10.37
N ALA A 54 -30.04 10.78 9.65
CA ALA A 54 -29.81 12.20 9.43
C ALA A 54 -29.32 12.46 7.99
N PRO A 55 -30.22 12.43 7.00
CA PRO A 55 -29.82 12.49 5.58
C PRO A 55 -29.10 13.78 5.18
N GLN A 56 -29.21 14.84 5.96
CA GLN A 56 -28.54 16.10 5.69
C GLN A 56 -27.05 16.09 6.04
N LEU A 57 -26.57 15.07 6.74
CA LEU A 57 -25.16 14.97 7.11
C LEU A 57 -24.32 14.68 5.87
N LYS A 58 -23.19 15.38 5.77
CA LYS A 58 -22.17 15.10 4.78
C LYS A 58 -21.01 14.45 5.50
N ILE A 59 -20.77 13.18 5.18
CA ILE A 59 -19.73 12.40 5.85
C ILE A 59 -18.66 12.06 4.85
N ARG A 60 -17.42 12.38 5.21
CA ARG A 60 -16.24 11.93 4.50
C ARG A 60 -15.24 11.44 5.54
N GLU A 61 -14.82 10.21 5.41
CA GLU A 61 -13.87 9.60 6.33
C GLU A 61 -12.80 8.87 5.55
N LEU A 62 -11.56 9.11 5.92
CA LEU A 62 -10.40 8.44 5.33
C LEU A 62 -9.86 7.45 6.34
N LEU A 63 -9.82 6.19 5.95
CA LEU A 63 -9.21 5.14 6.76
C LEU A 63 -7.75 4.98 6.36
N PRO A 64 -6.85 4.81 7.34
CA PRO A 64 -5.44 4.66 7.03
C PRO A 64 -5.15 3.37 6.28
N THR A 65 -4.23 3.45 5.35
CA THR A 65 -3.62 2.29 4.72
C THR A 65 -2.26 2.02 5.35
N ARG A 66 -1.67 0.91 4.98
CA ARG A 66 -0.42 0.47 5.57
C ARG A 66 0.51 -0.06 4.48
N LEU A 67 1.77 0.37 4.50
CA LEU A 67 2.77 -0.14 3.59
C LEU A 67 3.35 -1.44 4.16
N ILE A 68 3.27 -2.51 3.39
CA ILE A 68 3.84 -3.80 3.75
C ILE A 68 5.06 -4.03 2.88
N ILE A 69 6.24 -3.97 3.49
CA ILE A 69 7.51 -4.12 2.79
C ILE A 69 7.87 -5.59 2.75
N ARG A 70 8.06 -6.09 1.52
CA ARG A 70 8.50 -7.46 1.27
C ARG A 70 9.78 -7.43 0.43
N GLN A 71 10.05 -8.47 -0.32
CA GLN A 71 11.33 -8.63 -1.01
C GLN A 71 11.37 -8.03 -2.42
N SER A 72 10.25 -7.51 -2.91
CA SER A 72 10.20 -6.90 -4.24
C SER A 72 10.77 -5.48 -4.31
N THR A 73 11.16 -4.92 -3.17
CA THR A 73 11.80 -3.62 -3.11
C THR A 73 13.17 -3.75 -2.46
N TRP A 74 14.13 -2.97 -2.96
CA TRP A 74 15.49 -2.97 -2.44
C TRP A 74 15.80 -1.67 -1.75
N PRO A 75 16.68 -1.71 -0.75
CA PRO A 75 17.33 -0.47 -0.32
C PRO A 75 18.17 0.05 -1.47
N VAL A 76 18.17 1.36 -1.67
CA VAL A 76 19.05 1.99 -2.65
C VAL A 76 20.48 1.74 -2.22
N THR A 77 21.25 1.10 -3.10
CA THR A 77 22.67 0.82 -2.82
C THR A 77 23.49 2.08 -2.97
N GLY A 78 24.35 2.32 -2.02
CA GLY A 78 25.37 3.36 -2.12
C GLY A 78 25.44 4.26 -0.92
N ASN A 79 24.42 4.99 -0.55
CA ASN A 79 24.53 6.02 0.48
C ASN A 79 23.68 5.79 1.70
N GLY A 80 23.19 4.60 1.89
CA GLY A 80 22.68 4.19 3.15
C GLY A 80 21.26 4.64 3.47
N GLU A 81 21.04 4.81 4.76
CA GLU A 81 19.72 4.89 5.32
C GLU A 81 18.90 6.11 4.90
N GLY A 82 19.55 7.23 4.59
CA GLY A 82 18.86 8.44 4.19
C GLY A 82 18.06 8.29 2.90
N GLU A 83 18.64 7.63 1.91
CA GLU A 83 17.96 7.39 0.63
C GLU A 83 16.80 6.42 0.78
N LYS A 84 16.96 5.42 1.63
CA LYS A 84 15.89 4.46 1.93
C LYS A 84 14.71 5.15 2.58
N ASP A 85 14.96 6.00 3.56
CA ASP A 85 13.92 6.74 4.25
C ASP A 85 13.20 7.70 3.31
N GLU A 86 13.94 8.36 2.43
CA GLU A 86 13.36 9.23 1.41
C GLU A 86 12.45 8.46 0.46
N LEU A 87 12.89 7.29 0.00
CA LEU A 87 12.09 6.45 -0.88
C LEU A 87 10.79 6.01 -0.20
N ILE A 88 10.87 5.59 1.04
CA ILE A 88 9.69 5.20 1.82
C ILE A 88 8.75 6.38 1.97
N SER A 89 9.28 7.57 2.25
CA SER A 89 8.48 8.79 2.36
C SER A 89 7.78 9.14 1.06
N GLN A 90 8.47 8.99 -0.07
CA GLN A 90 7.88 9.24 -1.38
C GLN A 90 6.76 8.26 -1.70
N LEU A 91 6.94 6.99 -1.37
CA LEU A 91 5.91 5.98 -1.57
C LEU A 91 4.68 6.26 -0.72
N LYS A 92 4.88 6.64 0.53
CA LYS A 92 3.79 7.01 1.42
C LYS A 92 3.04 8.24 0.94
N ALA A 93 3.76 9.26 0.47
CA ALA A 93 3.15 10.47 -0.07
C ALA A 93 2.31 10.17 -1.32
N LEU A 94 2.79 9.26 -2.18
CA LEU A 94 2.05 8.85 -3.35
C LEU A 94 0.74 8.15 -2.98
N VAL A 95 0.78 7.30 -1.97
CA VAL A 95 -0.39 6.60 -1.46
C VAL A 95 -1.42 7.57 -0.87
N GLU A 96 -0.95 8.59 -0.14
CA GLU A 96 -1.84 9.59 0.46
C GLU A 96 -2.59 10.43 -0.57
N LYS A 97 -2.04 10.55 -1.77
CA LYS A 97 -2.70 11.28 -2.86
C LYS A 97 -3.82 10.48 -3.54
N LEU A 98 -3.83 9.20 -3.32
CA LEU A 98 -4.87 8.35 -3.89
C LEU A 98 -6.13 8.40 -3.05
#